data_7e71003c8d3645f5776905f4f6f56a61
#
_entry.id   7e71003c8d3645f5776905f4f6f56a61
#
_cell.length_a   1.000
_cell.length_b   1.000
_cell.length_c   1.000
_cell.angle_alpha   90.00
_cell.angle_beta   90.00
_cell.angle_gamma   90.00
#
_symmetry.space_group_name_H-M   'P 1'
#
loop_
_entity.id
_entity.type
_entity.pdbx_description
1 polymer ?
#
loop_
_entity_poly.entity_id
_entity_poly.type
_entity_poly.pdbx_seq_one_letter_code
_entity_poly.pdbx_strand_id
1 'polypeptide(L)'
;DLAGVKPAVAAITEAAMRGGADAVSLINTINSITAVDLDLFAPQPTIDGKGAHGGYCGPAVKPIALNMVAEIARDAQTSGLPISGIGGITTWRDAAEYIALGCGTVQVCTAAMVYGFRIVEDMVSGLANFMDAKGYRTLEDFRGSAIKTVSDWRYLNLNHVDKAVIDQDKCIGCGRCHIACEDTSHQAISARRTGEGDSGRLYEVIEAECVGCNLCVSICPVPDCITLRSLAPGEIDQRTGRPVSGEYAN
;
A
#
# COMPACT_ATOMS: atom_id res chain seq x y z
N ASP A 1 -12.56 19.32 -3.61
CA ASP A 1 -13.40 18.18 -3.20
C ASP A 1 -13.62 17.25 -4.38
N LEU A 2 -13.08 16.04 -4.30
CA LEU A 2 -13.27 14.99 -5.33
C LEU A 2 -14.50 14.12 -5.04
N ALA A 3 -15.22 14.38 -3.95
CA ALA A 3 -16.44 13.67 -3.61
C ALA A 3 -17.52 13.96 -4.66
N GLY A 4 -17.99 12.92 -5.33
CA GLY A 4 -18.99 13.01 -6.40
C GLY A 4 -18.41 13.17 -7.81
N VAL A 5 -17.10 13.31 -7.98
CA VAL A 5 -16.47 13.21 -9.29
C VAL A 5 -16.27 11.72 -9.61
N LYS A 6 -16.93 11.27 -10.68
CA LYS A 6 -16.71 9.89 -11.14
C LYS A 6 -15.25 9.73 -11.56
N PRO A 7 -14.53 8.72 -11.07
CA PRO A 7 -13.16 8.47 -11.47
C PRO A 7 -13.04 8.39 -12.99
N ALA A 8 -12.06 9.07 -13.58
CA ALA A 8 -11.89 9.10 -15.03
C ALA A 8 -11.74 7.68 -15.62
N VAL A 9 -11.11 6.77 -14.86
CA VAL A 9 -10.95 5.37 -15.28
C VAL A 9 -12.29 4.66 -15.43
N ALA A 10 -13.25 4.89 -14.53
CA ALA A 10 -14.58 4.30 -14.62
C ALA A 10 -15.37 4.90 -15.82
N ALA A 11 -15.28 6.20 -16.03
CA ALA A 11 -15.93 6.86 -17.18
C ALA A 11 -15.37 6.38 -18.53
N ILE A 12 -14.06 6.18 -18.64
CA ILE A 12 -13.42 5.61 -19.84
C ILE A 12 -13.86 4.16 -20.05
N THR A 13 -13.94 3.39 -18.97
CA THR A 13 -14.37 1.98 -19.03
C THR A 13 -15.83 1.86 -19.48
N GLU A 14 -16.72 2.71 -19.00
CA GLU A 14 -18.10 2.77 -19.52
C GLU A 14 -18.16 3.10 -21.03
N ALA A 15 -17.31 4.02 -21.47
CA ALA A 15 -17.24 4.34 -22.89
C ALA A 15 -16.75 3.14 -23.70
N ALA A 16 -15.78 2.38 -23.21
CA ALA A 16 -15.30 1.16 -23.82
C ALA A 16 -16.41 0.08 -23.90
N MET A 17 -17.17 -0.11 -22.82
CA MET A 17 -18.33 -1.03 -22.81
C MET A 17 -19.40 -0.62 -23.82
N ARG A 18 -19.74 0.66 -23.90
CA ARG A 18 -20.67 1.17 -24.93
C ARG A 18 -20.13 0.98 -26.34
N GLY A 19 -18.81 0.95 -26.50
CA GLY A 19 -18.13 0.63 -27.75
C GLY A 19 -18.05 -0.86 -28.09
N GLY A 20 -18.54 -1.73 -27.19
CA GLY A 20 -18.57 -3.19 -27.41
C GLY A 20 -17.32 -3.91 -26.86
N ALA A 21 -16.62 -3.36 -25.89
CA ALA A 21 -15.51 -4.06 -25.25
C ALA A 21 -16.02 -5.20 -24.35
N ASP A 22 -15.44 -6.39 -24.49
CA ASP A 22 -15.75 -7.58 -23.68
C ASP A 22 -14.94 -7.64 -22.38
N ALA A 23 -13.83 -6.93 -22.32
CA ALA A 23 -12.93 -6.84 -21.15
C ALA A 23 -12.06 -5.59 -21.24
N VAL A 24 -11.41 -5.25 -20.11
CA VAL A 24 -10.40 -4.19 -20.08
C VAL A 24 -9.10 -4.69 -19.47
N SER A 25 -7.98 -4.12 -19.95
CA SER A 25 -6.67 -4.34 -19.38
C SER A 25 -6.10 -3.02 -18.89
N LEU A 26 -5.67 -2.98 -17.62
CA LEU A 26 -5.11 -1.77 -17.03
C LEU A 26 -4.09 -2.10 -15.92
N ILE A 27 -3.08 -1.23 -15.76
CA ILE A 27 -2.92 0.08 -16.41
C ILE A 27 -1.78 0.02 -17.43
N ASN A 28 -1.81 0.92 -18.43
CA ASN A 28 -0.63 1.23 -19.22
C ASN A 28 0.35 2.06 -18.39
N THR A 29 1.55 2.27 -18.91
CA THR A 29 2.59 3.11 -18.29
C THR A 29 2.10 4.54 -18.06
N ILE A 30 2.65 5.19 -17.03
CA ILE A 30 2.31 6.59 -16.70
C ILE A 30 3.28 7.52 -17.44
N ASN A 31 2.74 8.50 -18.16
CA ASN A 31 3.56 9.49 -18.83
C ASN A 31 4.46 10.23 -17.84
N SER A 32 5.76 10.26 -18.12
CA SER A 32 6.75 10.85 -17.22
C SER A 32 7.95 11.40 -17.99
N ILE A 33 8.66 12.30 -17.33
CA ILE A 33 10.04 12.70 -17.67
C ILE A 33 10.90 12.25 -16.50
N THR A 34 11.86 11.36 -16.75
CA THR A 34 12.65 10.74 -15.68
C THR A 34 13.76 11.64 -15.14
N ALA A 35 14.34 12.47 -16.00
CA ALA A 35 15.37 13.43 -15.64
C ALA A 35 15.48 14.54 -16.68
N VAL A 36 16.10 15.64 -16.29
CA VAL A 36 16.53 16.71 -17.18
C VAL A 36 18.04 16.86 -17.02
N ASP A 37 18.76 16.78 -18.13
CA ASP A 37 20.18 17.12 -18.19
C ASP A 37 20.32 18.64 -18.05
N LEU A 38 20.99 19.10 -16.99
CA LEU A 38 21.10 20.52 -16.68
C LEU A 38 22.22 21.23 -17.48
N ASP A 39 23.13 20.47 -18.10
CA ASP A 39 24.14 21.02 -18.95
C ASP A 39 23.62 21.28 -20.39
N LEU A 40 22.75 20.36 -20.85
CA LEU A 40 22.12 20.42 -22.16
C LEU A 40 20.71 21.03 -22.15
N PHE A 41 20.12 21.21 -20.99
CA PHE A 41 18.72 21.60 -20.78
C PHE A 41 17.73 20.78 -21.60
N ALA A 42 17.94 19.45 -21.61
CA ALA A 42 17.16 18.51 -22.39
C ALA A 42 16.63 17.37 -21.52
N PRO A 43 15.37 16.89 -21.74
CA PRO A 43 14.88 15.71 -21.06
C PRO A 43 15.70 14.46 -21.41
N GLN A 44 15.87 13.56 -20.46
CA GLN A 44 16.54 12.28 -20.68
C GLN A 44 15.52 11.13 -20.82
N PRO A 45 15.78 10.12 -21.71
CA PRO A 45 16.87 10.07 -22.70
C PRO A 45 16.70 11.09 -23.83
N THR A 46 17.82 11.50 -24.44
CA THR A 46 17.86 12.54 -25.47
C THR A 46 18.34 11.95 -26.81
N ILE A 47 17.66 12.33 -27.89
CA ILE A 47 18.04 12.05 -29.28
C ILE A 47 18.10 13.40 -30.00
N ASP A 48 19.24 13.70 -30.59
CA ASP A 48 19.49 14.96 -31.31
C ASP A 48 19.08 16.22 -30.49
N GLY A 49 19.43 16.23 -29.20
CA GLY A 49 19.15 17.33 -28.28
C GLY A 49 17.68 17.49 -27.87
N LYS A 50 16.82 16.53 -28.21
CA LYS A 50 15.40 16.53 -27.86
C LYS A 50 15.03 15.26 -27.12
N GLY A 51 14.22 15.38 -26.08
CA GLY A 51 13.59 14.28 -25.39
C GLY A 51 12.07 14.40 -25.39
N ALA A 52 11.39 13.30 -25.16
CA ALA A 52 9.95 13.23 -25.00
C ALA A 52 9.58 12.59 -23.68
N HIS A 53 8.31 12.72 -23.29
CA HIS A 53 7.80 11.90 -22.17
C HIS A 53 7.88 10.42 -22.54
N GLY A 54 8.19 9.59 -21.56
CA GLY A 54 8.21 8.15 -21.65
C GLY A 54 7.19 7.50 -20.72
N GLY A 55 7.06 6.20 -20.81
CA GLY A 55 6.17 5.43 -19.94
C GLY A 55 6.87 4.99 -18.66
N TYR A 56 6.46 5.52 -17.49
CA TYR A 56 6.92 5.06 -16.20
C TYR A 56 6.22 3.76 -15.82
N CYS A 57 6.99 2.75 -15.40
CA CYS A 57 6.48 1.40 -15.10
C CYS A 57 7.23 0.76 -13.92
N GLY A 58 6.96 -0.51 -13.66
CA GLY A 58 7.57 -1.25 -12.56
C GLY A 58 6.86 -1.08 -11.22
N PRO A 59 7.46 -1.47 -10.08
CA PRO A 59 6.80 -1.54 -8.78
C PRO A 59 6.16 -0.22 -8.32
N ALA A 60 6.71 0.91 -8.73
CA ALA A 60 6.22 2.23 -8.33
C ALA A 60 4.80 2.55 -8.84
N VAL A 61 4.35 1.93 -9.92
CA VAL A 61 3.00 2.17 -10.45
C VAL A 61 1.95 1.25 -9.85
N LYS A 62 2.33 0.22 -9.07
CA LYS A 62 1.38 -0.75 -8.48
C LYS A 62 0.27 -0.10 -7.66
N PRO A 63 0.53 0.83 -6.72
CA PRO A 63 -0.52 1.45 -5.93
C PRO A 63 -1.57 2.19 -6.78
N ILE A 64 -1.12 2.85 -7.84
CA ILE A 64 -1.99 3.56 -8.78
C ILE A 64 -2.85 2.58 -9.57
N ALA A 65 -2.24 1.50 -10.03
CA ALA A 65 -2.94 0.45 -10.79
C ALA A 65 -3.98 -0.28 -9.93
N LEU A 66 -3.65 -0.63 -8.69
CA LEU A 66 -4.59 -1.23 -7.73
C LEU A 66 -5.80 -0.32 -7.48
N ASN A 67 -5.56 1.00 -7.30
CA ASN A 67 -6.65 1.95 -7.15
C ASN A 67 -7.57 1.99 -8.38
N MET A 68 -7.00 2.07 -9.59
CA MET A 68 -7.79 2.09 -10.82
C MET A 68 -8.60 0.82 -11.03
N VAL A 69 -8.03 -0.36 -10.70
CA VAL A 69 -8.75 -1.64 -10.72
C VAL A 69 -9.91 -1.62 -9.73
N ALA A 70 -9.66 -1.17 -8.50
CA ALA A 70 -10.69 -1.08 -7.46
C ALA A 70 -11.83 -0.16 -7.88
N GLU A 71 -11.54 1.00 -8.50
CA GLU A 71 -12.56 1.95 -8.96
C GLU A 71 -13.47 1.35 -10.05
N ILE A 72 -12.92 0.56 -10.99
CA ILE A 72 -13.72 -0.15 -12.00
C ILE A 72 -14.55 -1.27 -11.37
N ALA A 73 -13.93 -2.07 -10.50
CA ALA A 73 -14.58 -3.23 -9.91
C ALA A 73 -15.72 -2.86 -8.94
N ARG A 74 -15.65 -1.67 -8.29
CA ARG A 74 -16.68 -1.19 -7.35
C ARG A 74 -17.77 -0.32 -8.00
N ASP A 75 -17.54 0.22 -9.18
CA ASP A 75 -18.52 1.04 -9.86
C ASP A 75 -19.67 0.18 -10.43
N ALA A 76 -20.92 0.53 -10.11
CA ALA A 76 -22.09 -0.26 -10.43
C ALA A 76 -22.31 -0.48 -11.95
N GLN A 77 -21.76 0.40 -12.79
CA GLN A 77 -21.91 0.32 -14.24
C GLN A 77 -20.81 -0.49 -14.92
N THR A 78 -19.66 -0.66 -14.23
CA THR A 78 -18.49 -1.35 -14.79
C THR A 78 -18.08 -2.62 -14.04
N SER A 79 -18.66 -2.89 -12.86
CA SER A 79 -18.29 -4.01 -11.99
C SER A 79 -18.45 -5.42 -12.60
N GLY A 80 -19.25 -5.56 -13.64
CA GLY A 80 -19.42 -6.83 -14.35
C GLY A 80 -18.43 -7.08 -15.48
N LEU A 81 -17.60 -6.08 -15.85
CA LEU A 81 -16.64 -6.21 -16.93
C LEU A 81 -15.40 -6.97 -16.47
N PRO A 82 -14.95 -8.01 -17.19
CA PRO A 82 -13.71 -8.70 -16.89
C PRO A 82 -12.50 -7.75 -16.93
N ILE A 83 -11.65 -7.84 -15.91
CA ILE A 83 -10.45 -7.02 -15.78
C ILE A 83 -9.20 -7.90 -15.84
N SER A 84 -8.25 -7.52 -16.69
CA SER A 84 -6.89 -8.04 -16.69
C SER A 84 -5.97 -7.00 -16.05
N GLY A 85 -5.40 -7.31 -14.88
CA GLY A 85 -4.56 -6.38 -14.12
C GLY A 85 -3.11 -6.40 -14.57
N ILE A 86 -2.53 -5.22 -14.81
CA ILE A 86 -1.11 -5.04 -15.10
C ILE A 86 -0.61 -3.76 -14.43
N GLY A 87 0.61 -3.79 -13.90
CA GLY A 87 1.29 -2.64 -13.31
C GLY A 87 2.01 -2.99 -12.01
N GLY A 88 3.33 -3.12 -12.10
CA GLY A 88 4.19 -3.32 -10.94
C GLY A 88 4.09 -4.67 -10.24
N ILE A 89 3.53 -5.69 -10.88
CA ILE A 89 3.47 -7.06 -10.36
C ILE A 89 4.86 -7.67 -10.43
N THR A 90 5.45 -8.00 -9.27
CA THR A 90 6.80 -8.56 -9.13
C THR A 90 6.82 -9.86 -8.36
N THR A 91 5.79 -10.13 -7.55
CA THR A 91 5.68 -11.32 -6.72
C THR A 91 4.28 -11.93 -6.83
N TRP A 92 4.11 -13.15 -6.33
CA TRP A 92 2.79 -13.78 -6.21
C TRP A 92 1.82 -12.97 -5.32
N ARG A 93 2.34 -12.24 -4.32
CA ARG A 93 1.52 -11.38 -3.46
C ARG A 93 0.90 -10.24 -4.25
N ASP A 94 1.68 -9.60 -5.11
CA ASP A 94 1.15 -8.56 -5.98
C ASP A 94 0.05 -9.10 -6.88
N ALA A 95 0.25 -10.29 -7.47
CA ALA A 95 -0.78 -10.94 -8.29
C ALA A 95 -2.05 -11.24 -7.49
N ALA A 96 -1.92 -11.75 -6.26
CA ALA A 96 -3.05 -12.03 -5.36
C ALA A 96 -3.82 -10.75 -4.99
N GLU A 97 -3.14 -9.61 -4.79
CA GLU A 97 -3.78 -8.31 -4.52
C GLU A 97 -4.69 -7.88 -5.68
N TYR A 98 -4.21 -8.00 -6.93
CA TYR A 98 -5.03 -7.70 -8.10
C TYR A 98 -6.26 -8.62 -8.22
N ILE A 99 -6.09 -9.91 -7.95
CA ILE A 99 -7.20 -10.87 -7.97
C ILE A 99 -8.20 -10.55 -6.86
N ALA A 100 -7.73 -10.25 -5.64
CA ALA A 100 -8.58 -9.84 -4.53
C ALA A 100 -9.37 -8.54 -4.81
N LEU A 101 -8.85 -7.67 -5.71
CA LEU A 101 -9.54 -6.48 -6.21
C LEU A 101 -10.38 -6.73 -7.48
N GLY A 102 -10.59 -8.00 -7.88
CA GLY A 102 -11.55 -8.35 -8.92
C GLY A 102 -10.97 -8.73 -10.28
N CYS A 103 -9.65 -8.66 -10.47
CA CYS A 103 -9.04 -9.11 -11.72
C CYS A 103 -9.24 -10.60 -11.93
N GLY A 104 -9.66 -10.99 -13.12
CA GLY A 104 -9.74 -12.40 -13.53
C GLY A 104 -8.40 -12.96 -14.00
N THR A 105 -7.54 -12.08 -14.51
CA THR A 105 -6.18 -12.40 -14.96
C THR A 105 -5.22 -11.29 -14.57
N VAL A 106 -3.93 -11.60 -14.54
CA VAL A 106 -2.85 -10.63 -14.31
C VAL A 106 -1.78 -10.76 -15.38
N GLN A 107 -1.09 -9.65 -15.63
CA GLN A 107 -0.03 -9.59 -16.63
C GLN A 107 1.25 -9.06 -15.99
N VAL A 108 2.39 -9.62 -16.41
CA VAL A 108 3.72 -9.27 -15.91
C VAL A 108 4.60 -8.85 -17.08
N CYS A 109 5.19 -7.68 -17.01
CA CYS A 109 6.10 -7.17 -18.02
C CYS A 109 7.48 -6.84 -17.42
N THR A 110 7.59 -5.72 -16.69
CA THR A 110 8.86 -5.20 -16.17
C THR A 110 9.60 -6.22 -15.30
N ALA A 111 8.89 -6.96 -14.46
CA ALA A 111 9.51 -7.98 -13.61
C ALA A 111 10.12 -9.12 -14.45
N ALA A 112 9.45 -9.54 -15.52
CA ALA A 112 10.02 -10.54 -16.44
C ALA A 112 11.27 -10.02 -17.18
N MET A 113 11.31 -8.71 -17.49
CA MET A 113 12.50 -8.09 -18.08
C MET A 113 13.68 -8.02 -17.10
N VAL A 114 13.41 -7.79 -15.81
CA VAL A 114 14.44 -7.63 -14.77
C VAL A 114 14.92 -8.98 -14.24
N TYR A 115 14.01 -9.93 -14.01
CA TYR A 115 14.31 -11.20 -13.33
C TYR A 115 14.24 -12.43 -14.25
N GLY A 116 13.85 -12.24 -15.51
CA GLY A 116 13.64 -13.33 -16.47
C GLY A 116 12.25 -13.96 -16.37
N PHE A 117 11.89 -14.76 -17.37
CA PHE A 117 10.55 -15.37 -17.48
C PHE A 117 10.27 -16.42 -16.39
N ARG A 118 11.29 -16.98 -15.76
CA ARG A 118 11.14 -17.94 -14.66
C ARG A 118 10.36 -17.38 -13.46
N ILE A 119 10.32 -16.05 -13.32
CA ILE A 119 9.53 -15.39 -12.26
C ILE A 119 8.05 -15.79 -12.29
N VAL A 120 7.53 -16.18 -13.47
CA VAL A 120 6.14 -16.64 -13.60
C VAL A 120 5.92 -17.97 -12.86
N GLU A 121 6.90 -18.88 -12.91
CA GLU A 121 6.85 -20.15 -12.18
C GLU A 121 6.86 -19.90 -10.66
N ASP A 122 7.70 -18.97 -10.20
CA ASP A 122 7.77 -18.57 -8.79
C ASP A 122 6.44 -17.93 -8.33
N MET A 123 5.81 -17.09 -9.18
CA MET A 123 4.52 -16.49 -8.90
C MET A 123 3.41 -17.54 -8.81
N VAL A 124 3.35 -18.47 -9.75
CA VAL A 124 2.35 -19.55 -9.76
C VAL A 124 2.50 -20.42 -8.52
N SER A 125 3.74 -20.85 -8.20
CA SER A 125 4.03 -21.66 -7.01
C SER A 125 3.66 -20.93 -5.72
N GLY A 126 4.04 -19.65 -5.58
CA GLY A 126 3.72 -18.86 -4.42
C GLY A 126 2.22 -18.62 -4.23
N LEU A 127 1.49 -18.39 -5.34
CA LEU A 127 0.03 -18.23 -5.33
C LEU A 127 -0.66 -19.54 -4.94
N ALA A 128 -0.21 -20.69 -5.46
CA ALA A 128 -0.73 -22.00 -5.11
C ALA A 128 -0.56 -22.28 -3.61
N ASN A 129 0.63 -22.04 -3.07
CA ASN A 129 0.89 -22.20 -1.63
C ASN A 129 0.00 -21.29 -0.76
N PHE A 130 -0.23 -20.07 -1.20
CA PHE A 130 -1.16 -19.14 -0.53
C PHE A 130 -2.59 -19.70 -0.54
N MET A 131 -3.05 -20.20 -1.68
CA MET A 131 -4.38 -20.76 -1.84
C MET A 131 -4.55 -22.00 -0.95
N ASP A 132 -3.57 -22.90 -0.92
CA ASP A 132 -3.57 -24.08 -0.06
C ASP A 132 -3.64 -23.68 1.43
N ALA A 133 -2.83 -22.73 1.86
CA ALA A 133 -2.83 -22.23 3.24
C ALA A 133 -4.17 -21.60 3.67
N LYS A 134 -4.93 -21.04 2.71
CA LYS A 134 -6.27 -20.45 2.93
C LYS A 134 -7.41 -21.44 2.70
N GLY A 135 -7.15 -22.63 2.18
CA GLY A 135 -8.17 -23.61 1.79
C GLY A 135 -8.94 -23.24 0.53
N TYR A 136 -8.39 -22.37 -0.33
CA TYR A 136 -8.98 -21.98 -1.59
C TYR A 136 -8.68 -23.02 -2.67
N ARG A 137 -9.67 -23.36 -3.49
CA ARG A 137 -9.55 -24.32 -4.58
C ARG A 137 -9.39 -23.68 -5.94
N THR A 138 -9.96 -22.49 -6.10
CA THR A 138 -9.96 -21.71 -7.34
C THR A 138 -9.67 -20.24 -7.04
N LEU A 139 -9.29 -19.47 -8.05
CA LEU A 139 -9.13 -18.03 -7.92
C LEU A 139 -10.45 -17.34 -7.57
N GLU A 140 -11.58 -17.90 -7.98
CA GLU A 140 -12.92 -17.37 -7.69
C GLU A 140 -13.22 -17.34 -6.18
N ASP A 141 -12.58 -18.21 -5.37
CA ASP A 141 -12.80 -18.28 -3.93
C ASP A 141 -12.37 -17.00 -3.20
N PHE A 142 -11.48 -16.20 -3.81
CA PHE A 142 -11.05 -14.93 -3.24
C PHE A 142 -11.06 -13.75 -4.20
N ARG A 143 -11.41 -13.98 -5.49
CA ARG A 143 -11.54 -12.89 -6.46
C ARG A 143 -12.56 -11.85 -5.99
N GLY A 144 -12.16 -10.59 -5.96
CA GLY A 144 -13.02 -9.48 -5.54
C GLY A 144 -13.29 -9.41 -4.03
N SER A 145 -12.68 -10.28 -3.21
CA SER A 145 -12.94 -10.32 -1.77
C SER A 145 -12.61 -9.00 -1.04
N ALA A 146 -11.61 -8.25 -1.55
CA ALA A 146 -11.21 -6.98 -0.99
C ALA A 146 -12.10 -5.79 -1.41
N ILE A 147 -12.92 -5.92 -2.46
CA ILE A 147 -13.74 -4.82 -2.97
C ILE A 147 -14.70 -4.27 -1.92
N LYS A 148 -15.26 -5.16 -1.09
CA LYS A 148 -16.25 -4.79 -0.06
C LYS A 148 -15.65 -3.91 1.06
N THR A 149 -14.33 -3.94 1.21
CA THR A 149 -13.61 -3.17 2.24
C THR A 149 -12.98 -1.89 1.70
N VAL A 150 -13.03 -1.67 0.38
CA VAL A 150 -12.62 -0.39 -0.22
C VAL A 150 -13.71 0.66 0.06
N SER A 151 -13.34 1.71 0.77
CA SER A 151 -14.27 2.77 1.19
C SER A 151 -13.72 4.15 0.86
N ASP A 152 -14.57 5.16 0.90
CA ASP A 152 -14.17 6.56 0.78
C ASP A 152 -13.86 7.14 2.18
N TRP A 153 -12.98 8.14 2.23
CA TRP A 153 -12.53 8.78 3.47
C TRP A 153 -13.68 9.17 4.40
N ARG A 154 -14.78 9.68 3.87
CA ARG A 154 -15.98 10.11 4.63
C ARG A 154 -16.66 8.97 5.39
N TYR A 155 -16.41 7.71 5.04
CA TYR A 155 -16.98 6.55 5.71
C TYR A 155 -15.98 5.84 6.63
N LEU A 156 -14.75 6.35 6.73
CA LEU A 156 -13.75 5.85 7.67
C LEU A 156 -13.98 6.48 9.05
N ASN A 157 -13.75 5.69 10.09
CA ASN A 157 -13.75 6.23 11.46
C ASN A 157 -12.50 7.10 11.66
N LEU A 158 -12.63 8.42 11.49
CA LEU A 158 -11.55 9.39 11.68
C LEU A 158 -11.25 9.67 13.17
N ASN A 159 -12.04 9.13 14.10
CA ASN A 159 -11.76 9.14 15.53
C ASN A 159 -10.97 7.93 15.99
N HIS A 160 -10.54 7.08 15.05
CA HIS A 160 -9.68 5.96 15.33
C HIS A 160 -8.32 6.43 15.88
N VAL A 161 -7.89 5.88 17.00
CA VAL A 161 -6.62 6.24 17.66
C VAL A 161 -5.80 4.99 17.86
N ASP A 162 -4.60 4.99 17.30
CA ASP A 162 -3.60 3.95 17.49
C ASP A 162 -2.45 4.44 18.37
N LYS A 163 -1.89 3.53 19.13
CA LYS A 163 -0.66 3.74 19.93
C LYS A 163 0.35 2.65 19.60
N ALA A 164 1.60 3.03 19.46
CA ALA A 164 2.67 2.06 19.26
C ALA A 164 2.93 1.26 20.55
N VAL A 165 3.25 -0.01 20.41
CA VAL A 165 3.64 -0.92 21.49
C VAL A 165 4.93 -1.62 21.09
N ILE A 166 5.94 -1.58 21.96
CA ILE A 166 7.22 -2.24 21.74
C ILE A 166 7.25 -3.52 22.58
N ASP A 167 7.41 -4.65 21.89
CA ASP A 167 7.64 -5.95 22.53
C ASP A 167 9.10 -6.01 23.00
N GLN A 168 9.30 -5.93 24.33
CA GLN A 168 10.64 -5.87 24.93
C GLN A 168 11.39 -7.20 24.80
N ASP A 169 10.70 -8.32 24.67
CA ASP A 169 11.32 -9.64 24.51
C ASP A 169 11.91 -9.80 23.09
N LYS A 170 11.35 -9.11 22.11
CA LYS A 170 11.84 -9.08 20.72
C LYS A 170 12.82 -7.94 20.47
N CYS A 171 12.81 -6.90 21.31
CA CYS A 171 13.56 -5.68 21.07
C CYS A 171 15.08 -5.92 21.21
N ILE A 172 15.82 -5.67 20.12
CA ILE A 172 17.30 -5.80 20.12
C ILE A 172 18.03 -4.53 20.56
N GLY A 173 17.33 -3.52 21.04
CA GLY A 173 17.93 -2.29 21.56
C GLY A 173 18.64 -1.41 20.51
N CYS A 174 18.32 -1.53 19.22
CA CYS A 174 19.02 -0.82 18.14
C CYS A 174 18.75 0.69 18.05
N GLY A 175 17.68 1.19 18.67
CA GLY A 175 17.34 2.60 18.77
C GLY A 175 16.78 3.27 17.51
N ARG A 176 16.60 2.56 16.40
CA ARG A 176 16.09 3.16 15.15
C ARG A 176 14.72 3.81 15.32
N CYS A 177 13.84 3.18 16.11
CA CYS A 177 12.49 3.71 16.38
C CYS A 177 12.54 5.02 17.18
N HIS A 178 13.45 5.13 18.14
CA HIS A 178 13.67 6.34 18.93
C HIS A 178 14.16 7.48 18.03
N ILE A 179 15.23 7.27 17.25
CA ILE A 179 15.77 8.28 16.33
C ILE A 179 14.71 8.75 15.35
N ALA A 180 13.97 7.82 14.72
CA ALA A 180 12.92 8.17 13.77
C ALA A 180 11.78 8.99 14.41
N CYS A 181 11.44 8.69 15.67
CA CYS A 181 10.43 9.43 16.42
C CYS A 181 10.91 10.83 16.84
N GLU A 182 12.18 10.95 17.23
CA GLU A 182 12.81 12.25 17.57
C GLU A 182 12.83 13.17 16.34
N ASP A 183 13.24 12.66 15.19
CA ASP A 183 13.36 13.42 13.94
C ASP A 183 12.00 13.91 13.41
N THR A 184 10.90 13.27 13.82
CA THR A 184 9.53 13.64 13.36
C THR A 184 8.79 14.59 14.30
N SER A 185 9.42 15.14 15.31
CA SER A 185 8.82 16.07 16.29
C SER A 185 7.75 15.49 17.23
N HIS A 186 7.51 14.18 17.25
CA HIS A 186 6.58 13.57 18.22
C HIS A 186 7.24 13.20 19.53
N GLN A 187 8.52 12.79 19.48
CA GLN A 187 9.39 12.47 20.64
C GLN A 187 8.73 11.50 21.64
N ALA A 188 7.91 10.59 21.08
CA ALA A 188 7.05 9.68 21.85
C ALA A 188 7.73 8.36 22.21
N ILE A 189 9.03 8.19 21.96
CA ILE A 189 9.78 7.00 22.34
C ILE A 189 10.97 7.41 23.21
N SER A 190 10.90 7.08 24.49
CA SER A 190 12.00 7.32 25.41
C SER A 190 13.13 6.31 25.23
N ALA A 191 14.37 6.74 25.55
CA ALA A 191 15.54 5.87 25.61
C ALA A 191 16.13 5.94 27.00
N ARG A 192 16.12 4.83 27.74
CA ARG A 192 16.76 4.75 29.08
C ARG A 192 17.92 3.76 29.06
N ARG A 193 18.99 4.08 29.79
CA ARG A 193 20.07 3.13 30.05
C ARG A 193 19.65 2.15 31.14
N THR A 194 19.86 0.85 30.91
CA THR A 194 19.49 -0.21 31.86
C THR A 194 20.67 -0.82 32.59
N GLY A 195 21.91 -0.33 32.36
CA GLY A 195 23.13 -0.83 33.04
C GLY A 195 24.37 -0.01 32.76
N GLU A 196 25.50 -0.39 33.38
CA GLU A 196 26.82 0.16 33.08
C GLU A 196 27.34 -0.40 31.75
N GLY A 197 27.43 0.44 30.71
CA GLY A 197 27.91 0.10 29.39
C GLY A 197 26.96 0.56 28.28
N ASP A 198 27.44 0.54 27.05
CA ASP A 198 26.71 1.05 25.87
C ASP A 198 25.60 0.08 25.33
N SER A 199 25.54 -1.14 25.86
CA SER A 199 24.74 -2.24 25.33
C SER A 199 23.36 -2.42 25.96
N GLY A 200 23.00 -1.66 26.99
CA GLY A 200 21.73 -1.80 27.69
C GLY A 200 20.84 -0.56 27.53
N ARG A 201 20.12 -0.46 26.42
CA ARG A 201 19.12 0.59 26.24
C ARG A 201 17.73 -0.02 26.16
N LEU A 202 16.82 0.52 26.96
CA LEU A 202 15.40 0.22 26.94
C LEU A 202 14.67 1.35 26.21
N TYR A 203 13.83 0.98 25.26
CA TYR A 203 13.00 1.92 24.51
C TYR A 203 11.54 1.70 24.88
N GLU A 204 10.86 2.75 25.32
CA GLU A 204 9.47 2.70 25.77
C GLU A 204 8.65 3.79 25.08
N VAL A 205 7.41 3.47 24.71
CA VAL A 205 6.48 4.44 24.15
C VAL A 205 5.90 5.30 25.25
N ILE A 206 5.97 6.61 25.08
CA ILE A 206 5.26 7.61 25.88
C ILE A 206 3.88 7.77 25.24
N GLU A 207 2.89 7.07 25.77
CA GLU A 207 1.57 6.98 25.17
C GLU A 207 0.90 8.35 24.98
N ALA A 208 1.13 9.26 25.93
CA ALA A 208 0.62 10.64 25.88
C ALA A 208 1.16 11.47 24.70
N GLU A 209 2.34 11.12 24.18
CA GLU A 209 2.96 11.82 23.06
C GLU A 209 2.76 11.07 21.72
N CYS A 210 2.42 9.78 21.78
CA CYS A 210 2.27 8.95 20.58
C CYS A 210 1.02 9.32 19.77
N VAL A 211 1.22 9.61 18.49
CA VAL A 211 0.15 9.95 17.53
C VAL A 211 -0.24 8.78 16.61
N GLY A 212 0.38 7.59 16.76
CA GLY A 212 0.07 6.43 15.93
C GLY A 212 0.53 6.53 14.47
N CYS A 213 1.55 7.33 14.17
CA CYS A 213 2.01 7.60 12.79
C CYS A 213 2.64 6.38 12.07
N ASN A 214 2.83 5.26 12.75
CA ASN A 214 3.37 4.01 12.22
C ASN A 214 4.87 4.05 11.79
N LEU A 215 5.57 5.16 11.92
CA LEU A 215 6.95 5.28 11.46
C LEU A 215 7.90 4.32 12.20
N CYS A 216 7.73 4.18 13.52
CA CYS A 216 8.53 3.28 14.34
C CYS A 216 8.38 1.80 13.95
N VAL A 217 7.19 1.38 13.53
CA VAL A 217 6.93 0.03 13.00
C VAL A 217 7.68 -0.17 11.68
N SER A 218 7.56 0.81 10.76
CA SER A 218 8.15 0.74 9.42
C SER A 218 9.68 0.69 9.44
N ILE A 219 10.32 1.31 10.43
CA ILE A 219 11.79 1.37 10.53
C ILE A 219 12.38 0.23 11.38
N CYS A 220 11.57 -0.52 12.11
CA CYS A 220 12.02 -1.60 12.97
C CYS A 220 12.58 -2.77 12.14
N PRO A 221 13.84 -3.21 12.37
CA PRO A 221 14.41 -4.31 11.61
C PRO A 221 13.93 -5.69 12.09
N VAL A 222 13.23 -5.74 13.24
CA VAL A 222 12.73 -6.99 13.83
C VAL A 222 11.24 -7.10 13.54
N PRO A 223 10.79 -8.11 12.77
CA PRO A 223 9.37 -8.32 12.48
C PRO A 223 8.55 -8.43 13.77
N ASP A 224 7.38 -7.79 13.78
CA ASP A 224 6.41 -7.82 14.87
C ASP A 224 6.95 -7.43 16.26
N CYS A 225 8.10 -6.75 16.32
CA CYS A 225 8.65 -6.19 17.56
C CYS A 225 7.91 -4.91 17.97
N ILE A 226 7.49 -4.10 17.00
CA ILE A 226 6.66 -2.94 17.24
C ILE A 226 5.35 -3.12 16.48
N THR A 227 4.25 -2.98 17.20
CA THR A 227 2.89 -3.07 16.64
C THR A 227 2.10 -1.83 17.00
N LEU A 228 0.98 -1.61 16.32
CA LEU A 228 0.00 -0.61 16.71
C LEU A 228 -1.14 -1.27 17.48
N ARG A 229 -1.51 -0.69 18.62
CA ARG A 229 -2.70 -1.03 19.39
C ARG A 229 -3.75 0.04 19.20
N SER A 230 -4.90 -0.35 18.71
CA SER A 230 -6.05 0.55 18.65
C SER A 230 -6.66 0.73 20.03
N LEU A 231 -6.96 1.97 20.40
CA LEU A 231 -7.72 2.26 21.60
C LEU A 231 -9.19 1.86 21.39
N ALA A 232 -9.76 1.19 22.40
CA ALA A 232 -11.17 0.81 22.35
C ALA A 232 -12.11 2.03 22.51
N PRO A 233 -13.34 1.97 21.97
CA PRO A 233 -14.35 2.99 22.25
C PRO A 233 -14.55 3.20 23.76
N GLY A 234 -14.48 4.45 24.20
CA GLY A 234 -14.53 4.83 25.62
C GLY A 234 -13.20 4.80 26.35
N GLU A 235 -12.14 4.20 25.80
CA GLU A 235 -10.78 4.30 26.34
C GLU A 235 -10.27 5.73 26.24
N ILE A 236 -9.56 6.20 27.26
CA ILE A 236 -9.04 7.58 27.28
C ILE A 236 -7.75 7.64 26.45
N ASP A 237 -7.75 8.45 25.41
CA ASP A 237 -6.52 8.83 24.75
C ASP A 237 -5.71 9.76 25.65
N GLN A 238 -4.59 9.30 26.18
CA GLN A 238 -3.74 10.03 27.10
C GLN A 238 -3.22 11.36 26.51
N ARG A 239 -3.12 11.46 25.20
CA ARG A 239 -2.66 12.68 24.51
C ARG A 239 -3.70 13.80 24.55
N THR A 240 -4.97 13.47 24.40
CA THR A 240 -6.05 14.44 24.33
C THR A 240 -6.83 14.55 25.64
N GLY A 241 -6.70 13.57 26.53
CA GLY A 241 -7.49 13.43 27.74
C GLY A 241 -8.97 13.09 27.49
N ARG A 242 -9.33 12.71 26.26
CA ARG A 242 -10.71 12.44 25.84
C ARG A 242 -10.93 10.96 25.58
N PRO A 243 -12.15 10.46 25.82
CA PRO A 243 -12.48 9.10 25.41
C PRO A 243 -12.53 8.99 23.89
N VAL A 244 -12.03 7.85 23.37
CA VAL A 244 -12.13 7.53 21.94
C VAL A 244 -13.61 7.31 21.61
N SER A 245 -14.10 8.00 20.58
CA SER A 245 -15.45 7.80 20.08
C SER A 245 -15.54 6.51 19.28
N GLY A 246 -16.57 5.71 19.54
CA GLY A 246 -16.93 4.54 18.73
C GLY A 246 -17.76 4.89 17.50
N GLU A 247 -18.20 6.14 17.38
CA GLU A 247 -19.05 6.61 16.29
C GLU A 247 -18.21 7.26 15.18
N TYR A 248 -18.67 7.07 13.95
CA TYR A 248 -18.11 7.82 12.81
C TYR A 248 -18.44 9.31 13.01
N ALA A 249 -17.43 10.15 12.90
CA ALA A 249 -17.67 11.58 12.76
C ALA A 249 -18.25 11.81 11.35
N ASN A 250 -19.55 12.03 11.28
CA ASN A 250 -20.24 12.51 10.09
C ASN A 250 -20.00 14.01 9.91
#